data_e194cca41335c65fae09aff0a0580110
#
_entry.id   e194cca41335c65fae09aff0a0580110
#
_cell.length_a   1.000
_cell.length_b   1.000
_cell.length_c   1.000
_cell.angle_alpha   90.00
_cell.angle_beta   90.00
_cell.angle_gamma   90.00
#
_symmetry.space_group_name_H-M   'P 1'
#
loop_
_entity.id
_entity.type
_entity.pdbx_description
1 polymer ?
#
loop_
_entity_poly.entity_id
_entity_poly.type
_entity_poly.pdbx_seq_one_letter_code
_entity_poly.pdbx_strand_id
1 'polypeptide(L)'
;MYKIVLLRHGESIWNKENLFTGWTDVDLSEKGIVEAQNAGKRLKEEGFVFDEAWTSVLKRAIRTLWIVLDEMDQMYIPIHNDWRLNERHYGALQGLNKAETAIKYGEKQVLLWRRSYDTPPPPLEKNDPRYPGFDPRYANLREDQIPLCESLKDTVKRTMPFWNEIIMPRLAAGRKLIVSAHGNSLRAIVKNLNNISDADIVSVNIPTGIPLIYEFDDNLRPKKNYYLADKAELEKAQQAVADQGKVKK
;
A
#
# COMPACT_ATOMS: atom_id res chain seq x y z
N MET A 1 19.96 1.91 -16.73
CA MET A 1 18.72 2.57 -16.20
C MET A 1 17.87 1.48 -15.54
N TYR A 2 17.54 1.63 -14.26
CA TYR A 2 16.80 0.66 -13.49
C TYR A 2 15.33 1.12 -13.35
N LYS A 3 14.40 0.17 -13.34
CA LYS A 3 12.96 0.46 -13.19
C LYS A 3 12.31 -0.46 -12.17
N ILE A 4 11.33 0.07 -11.42
CA ILE A 4 10.46 -0.72 -10.57
C ILE A 4 9.02 -0.26 -10.74
N VAL A 5 8.09 -1.18 -10.64
CA VAL A 5 6.66 -0.90 -10.59
C VAL A 5 6.17 -1.02 -9.17
N LEU A 6 5.54 0.03 -8.65
CA LEU A 6 4.82 0.06 -7.40
C LEU A 6 3.32 0.05 -7.70
N LEU A 7 2.57 -0.85 -7.11
CA LEU A 7 1.14 -0.98 -7.35
C LEU A 7 0.37 -1.07 -6.03
N ARG A 8 -0.55 -0.15 -5.80
CA ARG A 8 -1.50 -0.31 -4.71
C ARG A 8 -2.56 -1.33 -5.12
N HIS A 9 -2.91 -2.24 -4.21
CA HIS A 9 -3.98 -3.21 -4.42
C HIS A 9 -5.26 -2.54 -4.95
N GLY A 10 -6.06 -3.27 -5.71
CA GLY A 10 -7.37 -2.84 -6.17
C GLY A 10 -8.32 -2.51 -5.00
N GLU A 11 -9.44 -1.86 -5.27
CA GLU A 11 -10.43 -1.54 -4.25
C GLU A 11 -10.79 -2.79 -3.45
N SER A 12 -10.68 -2.75 -2.11
CA SER A 12 -11.14 -3.82 -1.23
C SER A 12 -12.60 -3.64 -0.84
N ILE A 13 -13.25 -4.71 -0.33
CA ILE A 13 -14.61 -4.66 0.20
C ILE A 13 -14.74 -3.52 1.23
N TRP A 14 -13.77 -3.39 2.15
CA TRP A 14 -13.81 -2.35 3.17
C TRP A 14 -13.41 -0.95 2.65
N ASN A 15 -12.73 -0.85 1.51
CA ASN A 15 -12.60 0.45 0.84
C ASN A 15 -13.95 0.91 0.29
N LYS A 16 -14.72 0.00 -0.34
CA LYS A 16 -16.06 0.27 -0.85
C LYS A 16 -17.02 0.66 0.27
N GLU A 17 -16.94 -0.01 1.41
CA GLU A 17 -17.77 0.26 2.61
C GLU A 17 -17.27 1.44 3.45
N ASN A 18 -16.17 2.08 3.05
CA ASN A 18 -15.54 3.20 3.77
C ASN A 18 -15.10 2.85 5.19
N LEU A 19 -14.62 1.61 5.43
CA LEU A 19 -14.12 1.16 6.74
C LEU A 19 -12.61 1.31 6.87
N PHE A 20 -12.12 1.48 8.11
CA PHE A 20 -10.70 1.38 8.42
C PHE A 20 -10.26 -0.08 8.31
N THR A 21 -9.31 -0.39 7.42
CA THR A 21 -8.93 -1.77 7.14
C THR A 21 -7.70 -2.24 7.95
N GLY A 22 -6.59 -1.54 7.82
CA GLY A 22 -5.34 -1.93 8.48
C GLY A 22 -4.88 -3.33 8.13
N TRP A 23 -4.58 -4.15 9.16
CA TRP A 23 -4.13 -5.54 9.02
C TRP A 23 -5.29 -6.55 8.95
N THR A 24 -6.54 -6.10 9.05
CA THR A 24 -7.67 -6.98 8.79
C THR A 24 -7.61 -7.50 7.34
N ASP A 25 -7.75 -8.82 7.20
CA ASP A 25 -7.51 -9.50 5.92
C ASP A 25 -8.78 -9.61 5.09
N VAL A 26 -9.20 -8.49 4.52
CA VAL A 26 -10.36 -8.39 3.63
C VAL A 26 -9.95 -8.56 2.16
N ASP A 27 -10.89 -9.01 1.35
CA ASP A 27 -10.70 -9.27 -0.06
C ASP A 27 -10.92 -8.04 -0.94
N LEU A 28 -10.64 -8.19 -2.23
CA LEU A 28 -10.99 -7.22 -3.27
C LEU A 28 -12.51 -7.17 -3.47
N SER A 29 -13.02 -5.99 -3.82
CA SER A 29 -14.35 -5.83 -4.40
C SER A 29 -14.33 -6.26 -5.88
N GLU A 30 -15.51 -6.43 -6.50
CA GLU A 30 -15.60 -6.67 -7.94
C GLU A 30 -14.87 -5.59 -8.76
N LYS A 31 -15.02 -4.32 -8.37
CA LYS A 31 -14.28 -3.21 -8.97
C LYS A 31 -12.77 -3.37 -8.77
N GLY A 32 -12.31 -3.81 -7.59
CA GLY A 32 -10.90 -4.02 -7.31
C GLY A 32 -10.29 -5.12 -8.17
N ILE A 33 -11.06 -6.16 -8.52
CA ILE A 33 -10.65 -7.20 -9.48
C ILE A 33 -10.44 -6.58 -10.87
N VAL A 34 -11.40 -5.78 -11.35
CA VAL A 34 -11.29 -5.08 -12.65
C VAL A 34 -10.11 -4.09 -12.65
N GLU A 35 -9.88 -3.36 -11.55
CA GLU A 35 -8.71 -2.47 -11.43
C GLU A 35 -7.40 -3.26 -11.56
N ALA A 36 -7.30 -4.43 -10.94
CA ALA A 36 -6.11 -5.30 -11.05
C ALA A 36 -5.91 -5.84 -12.47
N GLN A 37 -6.98 -6.27 -13.14
CA GLN A 37 -6.95 -6.71 -14.54
C GLN A 37 -6.47 -5.58 -15.47
N ASN A 38 -7.02 -4.37 -15.31
CA ASN A 38 -6.60 -3.21 -16.10
C ASN A 38 -5.14 -2.85 -15.87
N ALA A 39 -4.65 -2.96 -14.62
CA ALA A 39 -3.23 -2.75 -14.32
C ALA A 39 -2.33 -3.75 -15.07
N GLY A 40 -2.71 -5.04 -15.07
CA GLY A 40 -1.98 -6.09 -15.80
C GLY A 40 -1.96 -5.85 -17.31
N LYS A 41 -3.11 -5.52 -17.91
CA LYS A 41 -3.21 -5.20 -19.33
C LYS A 41 -2.32 -4.03 -19.73
N ARG A 42 -2.37 -2.92 -18.98
CA ARG A 42 -1.51 -1.75 -19.24
C ARG A 42 -0.02 -2.08 -19.15
N LEU A 43 0.38 -2.84 -18.13
CA LEU A 43 1.78 -3.25 -18.00
C LEU A 43 2.22 -4.15 -19.15
N LYS A 44 1.35 -5.04 -19.62
CA LYS A 44 1.59 -5.90 -20.78
C LYS A 44 1.71 -5.07 -22.07
N GLU A 45 0.78 -4.16 -22.33
CA GLU A 45 0.76 -3.26 -23.50
C GLU A 45 2.01 -2.37 -23.55
N GLU A 46 2.50 -1.90 -22.40
CA GLU A 46 3.74 -1.12 -22.27
C GLU A 46 5.03 -1.99 -22.30
N GLY A 47 4.88 -3.30 -22.52
CA GLY A 47 6.01 -4.23 -22.68
C GLY A 47 6.80 -4.51 -21.39
N PHE A 48 6.18 -4.36 -20.22
CA PHE A 48 6.84 -4.69 -18.96
C PHE A 48 7.05 -6.20 -18.83
N VAL A 49 8.25 -6.57 -18.37
CA VAL A 49 8.61 -7.95 -18.00
C VAL A 49 9.28 -7.89 -16.65
N PHE A 50 8.92 -8.81 -15.75
CA PHE A 50 9.47 -8.87 -14.41
C PHE A 50 10.29 -10.14 -14.19
N ASP A 51 11.31 -10.05 -13.34
CA ASP A 51 12.09 -11.18 -12.88
C ASP A 51 11.57 -11.73 -11.54
N GLU A 52 11.02 -10.87 -10.71
CA GLU A 52 10.51 -11.16 -9.37
C GLU A 52 9.34 -10.23 -9.02
N ALA A 53 8.43 -10.74 -8.20
CA ALA A 53 7.31 -9.98 -7.66
C ALA A 53 7.29 -10.02 -6.13
N TRP A 54 6.94 -8.90 -5.50
CA TRP A 54 6.88 -8.74 -4.06
C TRP A 54 5.52 -8.24 -3.63
N THR A 55 5.00 -8.77 -2.51
CA THR A 55 3.72 -8.31 -1.95
C THR A 55 3.70 -8.48 -0.43
N SER A 56 2.66 -7.94 0.20
CA SER A 56 2.39 -8.14 1.62
C SER A 56 1.86 -9.55 1.93
N VAL A 57 1.50 -9.80 3.18
CA VAL A 57 0.82 -11.04 3.60
C VAL A 57 -0.71 -10.86 3.67
N LEU A 58 -1.26 -9.77 3.13
CA LEU A 58 -2.70 -9.49 3.12
C LEU A 58 -3.31 -9.82 1.74
N LYS A 59 -4.40 -10.60 1.75
CA LYS A 59 -4.97 -11.20 0.53
C LYS A 59 -5.31 -10.20 -0.57
N ARG A 60 -5.79 -9.00 -0.26
CA ARG A 60 -6.11 -7.99 -1.27
C ARG A 60 -4.90 -7.57 -2.12
N ALA A 61 -3.70 -7.48 -1.52
CA ALA A 61 -2.48 -7.17 -2.26
C ALA A 61 -1.94 -8.40 -3.02
N ILE A 62 -1.99 -9.56 -2.39
CA ILE A 62 -1.61 -10.85 -2.99
C ILE A 62 -2.49 -11.12 -4.21
N ARG A 63 -3.81 -11.02 -4.08
CA ARG A 63 -4.76 -11.27 -5.16
C ARG A 63 -4.63 -10.27 -6.30
N THR A 64 -4.40 -8.99 -5.97
CA THR A 64 -4.09 -7.98 -6.99
C THR A 64 -2.86 -8.39 -7.81
N LEU A 65 -1.77 -8.81 -7.14
CA LEU A 65 -0.55 -9.23 -7.82
C LEU A 65 -0.80 -10.47 -8.70
N TRP A 66 -1.52 -11.47 -8.20
CA TRP A 66 -1.84 -12.66 -8.96
C TRP A 66 -2.63 -12.34 -10.23
N ILE A 67 -3.66 -11.48 -10.14
CA ILE A 67 -4.45 -11.05 -11.28
C ILE A 67 -3.58 -10.28 -12.30
N VAL A 68 -2.70 -9.40 -11.83
CA VAL A 68 -1.78 -8.66 -12.70
C VAL A 68 -0.85 -9.59 -13.45
N LEU A 69 -0.25 -10.57 -12.77
CA LEU A 69 0.67 -11.52 -13.40
C LEU A 69 -0.06 -12.48 -14.37
N ASP A 70 -1.30 -12.86 -14.06
CA ASP A 70 -2.16 -13.65 -14.96
C ASP A 70 -2.45 -12.88 -16.26
N GLU A 71 -2.90 -11.64 -16.18
CA GLU A 71 -3.14 -10.78 -17.36
C GLU A 71 -1.87 -10.55 -18.21
N MET A 72 -0.70 -10.58 -17.56
CA MET A 72 0.60 -10.41 -18.21
C MET A 72 1.19 -11.71 -18.78
N ASP A 73 0.60 -12.88 -18.52
CA ASP A 73 1.18 -14.21 -18.78
C ASP A 73 2.56 -14.41 -18.10
N GLN A 74 2.75 -13.83 -16.90
CA GLN A 74 4.00 -13.89 -16.15
C GLN A 74 3.85 -14.61 -14.79
N MET A 75 2.88 -15.53 -14.64
CA MET A 75 2.67 -16.30 -13.40
C MET A 75 3.84 -17.19 -13.00
N TYR A 76 4.79 -17.41 -13.91
CA TYR A 76 5.95 -18.27 -13.72
C TYR A 76 7.07 -17.62 -12.87
N ILE A 77 7.02 -16.31 -12.65
CA ILE A 77 8.08 -15.61 -11.89
C ILE A 77 7.95 -15.89 -10.39
N PRO A 78 9.05 -15.85 -9.63
CA PRO A 78 8.99 -15.94 -8.17
C PRO A 78 8.17 -14.82 -7.53
N ILE A 79 7.27 -15.20 -6.63
CA ILE A 79 6.46 -14.27 -5.82
C ILE A 79 6.88 -14.41 -4.36
N HIS A 80 7.21 -13.28 -3.74
CA HIS A 80 7.64 -13.21 -2.35
C HIS A 80 6.67 -12.37 -1.51
N ASN A 81 6.30 -12.91 -0.35
CA ASN A 81 5.46 -12.20 0.62
C ASN A 81 6.31 -11.67 1.77
N ASP A 82 6.12 -10.42 2.16
CA ASP A 82 6.80 -9.82 3.30
C ASP A 82 5.82 -8.95 4.11
N TRP A 83 5.68 -9.24 5.41
CA TRP A 83 4.79 -8.50 6.31
C TRP A 83 5.16 -7.02 6.43
N ARG A 84 6.41 -6.65 6.20
CA ARG A 84 6.88 -5.25 6.20
C ARG A 84 6.23 -4.42 5.10
N LEU A 85 5.61 -5.06 4.11
CA LEU A 85 4.78 -4.41 3.08
C LEU A 85 3.29 -4.29 3.47
N ASN A 86 2.85 -4.82 4.62
CA ASN A 86 1.47 -4.68 5.07
C ASN A 86 1.01 -3.22 5.12
N GLU A 87 -0.31 -3.01 5.08
CA GLU A 87 -0.93 -1.71 5.35
C GLU A 87 -0.57 -1.24 6.78
N ARG A 88 -0.63 0.05 7.03
CA ARG A 88 -0.53 0.62 8.36
C ARG A 88 -1.61 0.04 9.27
N HIS A 89 -1.22 -0.36 10.48
CA HIS A 89 -2.14 -0.91 11.45
C HIS A 89 -2.99 0.20 12.08
N TYR A 90 -4.31 0.16 11.88
CA TYR A 90 -5.21 1.21 12.36
C TYR A 90 -5.70 1.01 13.80
N GLY A 91 -5.10 0.09 14.56
CA GLY A 91 -5.43 -0.12 15.97
C GLY A 91 -6.91 -0.38 16.20
N ALA A 92 -7.47 0.24 17.23
CA ALA A 92 -8.88 0.11 17.61
C ALA A 92 -9.86 0.64 16.55
N LEU A 93 -9.39 1.43 15.57
CA LEU A 93 -10.26 1.93 14.49
C LEU A 93 -10.59 0.87 13.43
N GLN A 94 -9.87 -0.25 13.36
CA GLN A 94 -10.12 -1.31 12.37
C GLN A 94 -11.57 -1.79 12.45
N GLY A 95 -12.26 -1.82 11.30
CA GLY A 95 -13.67 -2.19 11.17
C GLY A 95 -14.66 -1.05 11.37
N LEU A 96 -14.23 0.11 11.90
CA LEU A 96 -15.11 1.26 12.05
C LEU A 96 -15.31 1.99 10.72
N ASN A 97 -16.52 2.54 10.50
CA ASN A 97 -16.79 3.41 9.37
C ASN A 97 -16.10 4.77 9.56
N LYS A 98 -15.37 5.23 8.53
CA LYS A 98 -14.57 6.45 8.61
C LYS A 98 -15.41 7.72 8.79
N ALA A 99 -16.60 7.79 8.16
CA ALA A 99 -17.49 8.95 8.28
C ALA A 99 -18.16 8.99 9.66
N GLU A 100 -18.66 7.85 10.17
CA GLU A 100 -19.22 7.75 11.52
C GLU A 100 -18.17 8.06 12.59
N THR A 101 -16.93 7.58 12.38
CA THR A 101 -15.81 7.91 13.26
C THR A 101 -15.51 9.42 13.24
N ALA A 102 -15.62 10.07 12.06
CA ALA A 102 -15.46 11.51 11.95
C ALA A 102 -16.58 12.30 12.64
N ILE A 103 -17.81 11.80 12.62
CA ILE A 103 -18.91 12.38 13.40
C ILE A 103 -18.64 12.27 14.91
N LYS A 104 -18.15 11.10 15.36
CA LYS A 104 -17.91 10.83 16.79
C LYS A 104 -16.71 11.59 17.38
N TYR A 105 -15.59 11.62 16.65
CA TYR A 105 -14.32 12.16 17.17
C TYR A 105 -13.92 13.51 16.54
N GLY A 106 -14.69 14.00 15.57
CA GLY A 106 -14.39 15.19 14.78
C GLY A 106 -13.52 14.88 13.54
N GLU A 107 -13.84 15.55 12.42
CA GLU A 107 -13.13 15.36 11.14
C GLU A 107 -11.62 15.64 11.24
N LYS A 108 -11.24 16.69 12.00
CA LYS A 108 -9.81 17.04 12.20
C LYS A 108 -9.04 15.90 12.88
N GLN A 109 -9.61 15.30 13.92
CA GLN A 109 -8.95 14.21 14.64
C GLN A 109 -8.83 12.96 13.75
N VAL A 110 -9.89 12.61 13.02
CA VAL A 110 -9.85 11.46 12.08
C VAL A 110 -8.88 11.72 10.94
N LEU A 111 -8.79 12.95 10.44
CA LEU A 111 -7.80 13.32 9.44
C LEU A 111 -6.36 13.17 9.96
N LEU A 112 -6.07 13.59 11.21
CA LEU A 112 -4.79 13.37 11.86
C LEU A 112 -4.46 11.88 11.93
N TRP A 113 -5.33 11.04 12.45
CA TRP A 113 -5.12 9.59 12.51
C TRP A 113 -4.91 8.95 11.13
N ARG A 114 -5.53 9.49 10.09
CA ARG A 114 -5.44 8.94 8.73
C ARG A 114 -4.24 9.41 7.95
N ARG A 115 -3.78 10.63 8.16
CA ARG A 115 -2.90 11.32 7.22
C ARG A 115 -1.60 11.83 7.83
N SER A 116 -1.59 12.21 9.10
CA SER A 116 -0.37 12.73 9.74
C SER A 116 0.78 11.71 9.67
N TYR A 117 1.99 12.23 9.78
CA TYR A 117 3.18 11.40 9.76
C TYR A 117 3.37 10.62 11.07
N ASP A 118 3.19 11.28 12.22
CA ASP A 118 3.60 10.79 13.54
C ASP A 118 2.46 10.51 14.53
N THR A 119 1.21 10.86 14.20
CA THR A 119 0.07 10.65 15.10
C THR A 119 -0.57 9.29 14.84
N PRO A 120 -0.40 8.28 15.75
CA PRO A 120 -1.04 6.99 15.60
C PRO A 120 -2.52 7.05 15.97
N PRO A 121 -3.34 6.13 15.45
CA PRO A 121 -4.70 5.91 15.96
C PRO A 121 -4.67 5.26 17.34
N PRO A 122 -5.81 5.21 18.06
CA PRO A 122 -5.91 4.49 19.33
C PRO A 122 -5.45 3.04 19.20
N PRO A 123 -4.61 2.53 20.11
CA PRO A 123 -4.10 1.17 20.03
C PRO A 123 -5.18 0.13 20.30
N LEU A 124 -4.98 -1.10 19.80
CA LEU A 124 -5.70 -2.29 20.24
C LEU A 124 -5.21 -2.72 21.63
N GLU A 125 -6.08 -3.38 22.37
CA GLU A 125 -5.67 -4.17 23.53
C GLU A 125 -5.11 -5.53 23.06
N LYS A 126 -4.13 -6.09 23.79
CA LYS A 126 -3.53 -7.40 23.44
C LYS A 126 -4.50 -8.58 23.51
N ASN A 127 -5.60 -8.45 24.25
CA ASN A 127 -6.67 -9.42 24.33
C ASN A 127 -7.78 -9.23 23.31
N ASP A 128 -7.70 -8.19 22.47
CA ASP A 128 -8.65 -7.95 21.38
C ASP A 128 -8.52 -9.07 20.33
N PRO A 129 -9.63 -9.69 19.88
CA PRO A 129 -9.60 -10.76 18.87
C PRO A 129 -8.92 -10.35 17.54
N ARG A 130 -8.81 -9.06 17.27
CA ARG A 130 -8.14 -8.50 16.08
C ARG A 130 -6.63 -8.34 16.26
N TYR A 131 -6.08 -8.66 17.44
CA TYR A 131 -4.64 -8.55 17.68
C TYR A 131 -3.86 -9.50 16.77
N PRO A 132 -2.92 -9.00 15.97
CA PRO A 132 -2.22 -9.82 14.97
C PRO A 132 -1.38 -10.96 15.59
N GLY A 133 -1.03 -10.88 16.86
CA GLY A 133 -0.30 -11.94 17.55
C GLY A 133 -1.05 -13.28 17.62
N PHE A 134 -2.36 -13.30 17.39
CA PHE A 134 -3.14 -14.54 17.30
C PHE A 134 -3.20 -15.12 15.88
N ASP A 135 -2.68 -14.41 14.89
CA ASP A 135 -2.74 -14.82 13.49
C ASP A 135 -1.47 -15.60 13.11
N PRO A 136 -1.60 -16.84 12.59
CA PRO A 136 -0.46 -17.69 12.23
C PRO A 136 0.49 -17.06 11.19
N ARG A 137 0.02 -16.09 10.38
CA ARG A 137 0.86 -15.35 9.44
C ARG A 137 2.00 -14.59 10.11
N TYR A 138 1.85 -14.26 11.39
CA TYR A 138 2.82 -13.49 12.18
C TYR A 138 3.49 -14.30 13.28
N ALA A 139 3.30 -15.62 13.31
CA ALA A 139 3.83 -16.51 14.37
C ALA A 139 5.36 -16.46 14.52
N ASN A 140 6.07 -16.12 13.46
CA ASN A 140 7.54 -16.00 13.46
C ASN A 140 8.04 -14.59 13.81
N LEU A 141 7.15 -13.65 14.10
CA LEU A 141 7.52 -12.29 14.48
C LEU A 141 7.75 -12.22 16.00
N ARG A 142 8.74 -11.41 16.39
CA ARG A 142 8.90 -11.06 17.81
C ARG A 142 7.76 -10.13 18.24
N GLU A 143 7.45 -10.12 19.51
CA GLU A 143 6.37 -9.30 20.06
C GLU A 143 6.53 -7.80 19.75
N ASP A 144 7.75 -7.29 19.72
CA ASP A 144 8.06 -5.88 19.38
C ASP A 144 7.83 -5.55 17.89
N GLN A 145 7.65 -6.56 17.04
CA GLN A 145 7.34 -6.40 15.61
C GLN A 145 5.83 -6.45 15.33
N ILE A 146 5.02 -6.85 16.31
CA ILE A 146 3.56 -6.96 16.19
C ILE A 146 2.91 -5.67 16.71
N PRO A 147 2.38 -4.79 15.84
CA PRO A 147 1.87 -3.51 16.27
C PRO A 147 0.49 -3.63 16.93
N LEU A 148 0.22 -2.80 17.93
CA LEU A 148 -1.11 -2.50 18.44
C LEU A 148 -1.79 -1.36 17.65
N CYS A 149 -0.99 -0.47 17.10
CA CYS A 149 -1.35 0.58 16.15
C CYS A 149 -0.09 1.11 15.47
N GLU A 150 -0.23 1.83 14.36
CA GLU A 150 0.89 2.46 13.67
C GLU A 150 0.52 3.89 13.21
N SER A 151 1.46 4.82 13.40
CA SER A 151 1.55 6.04 12.60
C SER A 151 2.18 5.75 11.24
N LEU A 152 2.24 6.73 10.34
CA LEU A 152 3.01 6.57 9.09
C LEU A 152 4.51 6.44 9.38
N LYS A 153 5.02 7.12 10.41
CA LYS A 153 6.41 7.01 10.89
C LYS A 153 6.77 5.58 11.27
N ASP A 154 5.87 4.87 11.96
CA ASP A 154 6.07 3.45 12.32
C ASP A 154 6.05 2.58 11.08
N THR A 155 5.15 2.84 10.13
CA THR A 155 5.12 2.16 8.82
C THR A 155 6.43 2.37 8.06
N VAL A 156 6.97 3.59 8.01
CA VAL A 156 8.29 3.90 7.43
C VAL A 156 9.39 3.09 8.12
N LYS A 157 9.40 3.06 9.46
CA LYS A 157 10.40 2.34 10.26
C LYS A 157 10.50 0.85 9.91
N ARG A 158 9.38 0.18 9.56
CA ARG A 158 9.41 -1.23 9.17
C ARG A 158 9.56 -1.46 7.65
N THR A 159 9.05 -0.54 6.83
CA THR A 159 9.09 -0.70 5.37
C THR A 159 10.45 -0.36 4.78
N MET A 160 11.15 0.65 5.31
CA MET A 160 12.43 1.09 4.75
C MET A 160 13.58 0.09 4.91
N PRO A 161 13.72 -0.67 6.02
CA PRO A 161 14.65 -1.80 6.06
C PRO A 161 14.38 -2.83 4.97
N PHE A 162 13.11 -3.20 4.73
CA PHE A 162 12.76 -4.09 3.61
C PHE A 162 13.21 -3.49 2.27
N TRP A 163 12.92 -2.23 2.02
CA TRP A 163 13.32 -1.54 0.80
C TRP A 163 14.84 -1.57 0.59
N ASN A 164 15.59 -1.18 1.61
CA ASN A 164 17.05 -1.04 1.52
C ASN A 164 17.78 -2.39 1.46
N GLU A 165 17.31 -3.39 2.20
CA GLU A 165 17.99 -4.69 2.34
C GLU A 165 17.57 -5.70 1.27
N ILE A 166 16.34 -5.56 0.75
CA ILE A 166 15.74 -6.54 -0.17
C ILE A 166 15.60 -5.97 -1.59
N ILE A 167 14.94 -4.82 -1.74
CA ILE A 167 14.61 -4.27 -3.06
C ILE A 167 15.82 -3.60 -3.72
N MET A 168 16.52 -2.73 -3.00
CA MET A 168 17.64 -1.98 -3.57
C MET A 168 18.79 -2.88 -4.09
N PRO A 169 19.22 -3.94 -3.39
CA PRO A 169 20.23 -4.85 -3.92
C PRO A 169 19.78 -5.58 -5.19
N ARG A 170 18.49 -5.93 -5.32
CA ARG A 170 17.93 -6.57 -6.51
C ARG A 170 17.90 -5.61 -7.70
N LEU A 171 17.51 -4.37 -7.47
CA LEU A 171 17.59 -3.31 -8.48
C LEU A 171 19.04 -3.10 -8.94
N ALA A 172 20.01 -3.04 -7.99
CA ALA A 172 21.42 -2.93 -8.29
C ALA A 172 21.94 -4.08 -9.15
N ALA A 173 21.40 -5.29 -8.95
CA ALA A 173 21.69 -6.47 -9.77
C ALA A 173 20.98 -6.46 -11.14
N GLY A 174 20.27 -5.39 -11.50
CA GLY A 174 19.55 -5.25 -12.76
C GLY A 174 18.22 -5.98 -12.83
N ARG A 175 17.68 -6.47 -11.70
CA ARG A 175 16.39 -7.17 -11.66
C ARG A 175 15.23 -6.21 -11.93
N LYS A 176 14.28 -6.68 -12.70
CA LYS A 176 13.02 -6.00 -13.03
C LYS A 176 11.96 -6.43 -12.01
N LEU A 177 11.49 -5.49 -11.20
CA LEU A 177 10.67 -5.80 -10.02
C LEU A 177 9.29 -5.16 -10.10
N ILE A 178 8.29 -5.86 -9.58
CA ILE A 178 6.98 -5.32 -9.23
C ILE A 178 6.71 -5.51 -7.74
N VAL A 179 6.20 -4.46 -7.07
CA VAL A 179 5.78 -4.50 -5.67
C VAL A 179 4.31 -4.12 -5.59
N SER A 180 3.47 -5.09 -5.26
CA SER A 180 2.04 -4.86 -4.97
C SER A 180 1.83 -4.74 -3.46
N ALA A 181 1.39 -3.56 -2.99
CA ALA A 181 1.27 -3.27 -1.57
C ALA A 181 0.07 -2.37 -1.26
N HIS A 182 0.17 -1.52 -0.24
CA HIS A 182 -0.95 -0.76 0.32
C HIS A 182 -0.69 0.75 0.31
N GLY A 183 -1.75 1.52 0.57
CA GLY A 183 -1.68 2.97 0.55
C GLY A 183 -0.57 3.53 1.44
N ASN A 184 -0.44 3.09 2.68
CA ASN A 184 0.55 3.66 3.59
C ASN A 184 1.94 3.04 3.46
N SER A 185 2.08 1.74 3.16
CA SER A 185 3.41 1.16 2.86
C SER A 185 4.03 1.77 1.60
N LEU A 186 3.23 2.01 0.56
CA LEU A 186 3.71 2.71 -0.64
C LEU A 186 3.99 4.21 -0.36
N ARG A 187 3.18 4.89 0.46
CA ARG A 187 3.49 6.26 0.91
C ARG A 187 4.81 6.35 1.66
N ALA A 188 5.15 5.33 2.46
CA ALA A 188 6.44 5.24 3.14
C ALA A 188 7.60 5.18 2.14
N ILE A 189 7.48 4.35 1.10
CA ILE A 189 8.48 4.23 0.04
C ILE A 189 8.58 5.54 -0.75
N VAL A 190 7.46 6.07 -1.24
CA VAL A 190 7.39 7.31 -2.03
C VAL A 190 7.93 8.52 -1.25
N LYS A 191 7.60 8.62 0.06
CA LYS A 191 8.15 9.66 0.94
C LYS A 191 9.68 9.67 0.93
N ASN A 192 10.27 8.50 1.04
CA ASN A 192 11.73 8.37 1.05
C ASN A 192 12.34 8.65 -0.33
N LEU A 193 11.79 8.05 -1.40
CA LEU A 193 12.31 8.21 -2.77
C LEU A 193 12.23 9.66 -3.27
N ASN A 194 11.20 10.38 -2.91
CA ASN A 194 10.96 11.76 -3.36
C ASN A 194 11.39 12.82 -2.34
N ASN A 195 11.99 12.42 -1.21
CA ASN A 195 12.37 13.31 -0.10
C ASN A 195 11.21 14.22 0.37
N ILE A 196 10.00 13.66 0.45
CA ILE A 196 8.80 14.41 0.84
C ILE A 196 8.87 14.72 2.34
N SER A 197 8.59 15.98 2.72
CA SER A 197 8.57 16.38 4.13
C SER A 197 7.47 15.69 4.94
N ASP A 198 7.56 15.73 6.26
CA ASP A 198 6.54 15.18 7.16
C ASP A 198 5.21 15.96 7.05
N ALA A 199 5.28 17.24 6.71
CA ALA A 199 4.10 18.06 6.45
C ALA A 199 3.45 17.72 5.10
N ASP A 200 4.24 17.58 4.02
CA ASP A 200 3.72 17.41 2.67
C ASP A 200 3.19 15.99 2.41
N ILE A 201 3.67 14.97 3.14
CA ILE A 201 3.20 13.59 2.98
C ILE A 201 1.69 13.45 3.23
N VAL A 202 1.08 14.36 3.97
CA VAL A 202 -0.37 14.39 4.24
C VAL A 202 -1.18 14.45 2.93
N SER A 203 -0.69 15.17 1.93
CA SER A 203 -1.35 15.37 0.63
C SER A 203 -1.16 14.21 -0.36
N VAL A 204 -0.19 13.32 -0.12
CA VAL A 204 0.13 12.24 -1.06
C VAL A 204 -0.93 11.16 -1.04
N ASN A 205 -1.59 10.96 -2.18
CA ASN A 205 -2.60 9.93 -2.40
C ASN A 205 -2.11 8.93 -3.43
N ILE A 206 -2.03 7.65 -3.04
CA ILE A 206 -1.71 6.56 -3.96
C ILE A 206 -3.03 5.91 -4.40
N PRO A 207 -3.42 6.02 -5.68
CA PRO A 207 -4.66 5.42 -6.18
C PRO A 207 -4.59 3.89 -6.19
N THR A 208 -5.75 3.22 -6.13
CA THR A 208 -5.85 1.76 -6.29
C THR A 208 -5.69 1.37 -7.75
N GLY A 209 -5.03 0.23 -8.01
CA GLY A 209 -5.00 -0.40 -9.32
C GLY A 209 -4.29 0.39 -10.44
N ILE A 210 -3.60 1.48 -10.15
CA ILE A 210 -2.85 2.25 -11.16
C ILE A 210 -1.35 2.07 -10.91
N PRO A 211 -0.59 1.45 -11.84
CA PRO A 211 0.84 1.24 -11.69
C PRO A 211 1.60 2.57 -11.61
N LEU A 212 2.47 2.71 -10.60
CA LEU A 212 3.42 3.80 -10.42
C LEU A 212 4.82 3.31 -10.78
N ILE A 213 5.40 3.90 -11.79
CA ILE A 213 6.73 3.53 -12.29
C ILE A 213 7.76 4.46 -11.68
N TYR A 214 8.85 3.88 -11.16
CA TYR A 214 10.06 4.62 -10.82
C TYR A 214 11.19 4.23 -11.75
N GLU A 215 11.87 5.22 -12.29
CA GLU A 215 13.11 5.09 -13.04
C GLU A 215 14.27 5.64 -12.22
N PHE A 216 15.38 4.91 -12.19
CA PHE A 216 16.57 5.28 -11.43
C PHE A 216 17.76 5.49 -12.37
N ASP A 217 18.68 6.34 -11.96
CA ASP A 217 19.98 6.50 -12.59
C ASP A 217 20.93 5.33 -12.23
N ASP A 218 22.16 5.36 -12.75
CA ASP A 218 23.15 4.32 -12.53
C ASP A 218 23.68 4.28 -11.07
N ASN A 219 23.41 5.33 -10.29
CA ASN A 219 23.68 5.39 -8.85
C ASN A 219 22.47 4.99 -7.99
N LEU A 220 21.41 4.45 -8.61
CA LEU A 220 20.14 4.08 -7.96
C LEU A 220 19.42 5.25 -7.29
N ARG A 221 19.59 6.48 -7.81
CA ARG A 221 18.83 7.65 -7.38
C ARG A 221 17.59 7.80 -8.25
N PRO A 222 16.41 8.08 -7.65
CA PRO A 222 15.19 8.31 -8.41
C PRO A 222 15.41 9.47 -9.41
N LYS A 223 15.19 9.20 -10.70
CA LYS A 223 15.29 10.18 -11.78
C LYS A 223 13.92 10.68 -12.23
N LYS A 224 12.96 9.77 -12.30
CA LYS A 224 11.61 10.06 -12.78
C LYS A 224 10.63 9.09 -12.14
N ASN A 225 9.42 9.56 -11.89
CA ASN A 225 8.29 8.68 -11.60
C ASN A 225 7.04 9.16 -12.34
N TYR A 226 6.15 8.22 -12.66
CA TYR A 226 4.89 8.51 -13.36
C TYR A 226 3.90 7.36 -13.18
N TYR A 227 2.62 7.65 -13.26
CA TYR A 227 1.57 6.65 -13.28
C TYR A 227 1.24 6.23 -14.71
N LEU A 228 0.96 4.94 -14.92
CA LEU A 228 0.42 4.42 -16.19
C LEU A 228 -1.09 4.65 -16.26
N ALA A 229 -1.49 5.89 -16.43
CA ALA A 229 -2.86 6.33 -16.60
C ALA A 229 -2.87 7.69 -17.31
N ASP A 230 -3.96 8.02 -17.99
CA ASP A 230 -4.15 9.38 -18.44
C ASP A 230 -4.38 10.34 -17.25
N LYS A 231 -4.20 11.65 -17.51
CA LYS A 231 -4.25 12.66 -16.46
C LYS A 231 -5.61 12.72 -15.77
N ALA A 232 -6.70 12.62 -16.53
CA ALA A 232 -8.06 12.74 -15.99
C ALA A 232 -8.43 11.52 -15.13
N GLU A 233 -8.05 10.34 -15.56
CA GLU A 233 -8.20 9.10 -14.78
C GLU A 233 -7.42 9.19 -13.46
N LEU A 234 -6.15 9.62 -13.52
CA LEU A 234 -5.29 9.73 -12.35
C LEU A 234 -5.86 10.73 -11.34
N GLU A 235 -6.24 11.92 -11.78
CA GLU A 235 -6.83 12.96 -10.92
C GLU A 235 -8.11 12.46 -10.24
N LYS A 236 -9.00 11.82 -10.98
CA LYS A 236 -10.22 11.22 -10.45
C LYS A 236 -9.94 10.14 -9.40
N ALA A 237 -8.97 9.26 -9.67
CA ALA A 237 -8.61 8.19 -8.76
C ALA A 237 -7.94 8.72 -7.47
N GLN A 238 -7.07 9.73 -7.58
CA GLN A 238 -6.46 10.38 -6.42
C GLN A 238 -7.49 11.15 -5.59
N GLN A 239 -8.45 11.83 -6.23
CA GLN A 239 -9.53 12.53 -5.55
C GLN A 239 -10.43 11.55 -4.79
N ALA A 240 -10.74 10.39 -5.37
CA ALA A 240 -11.52 9.34 -4.70
C ALA A 240 -10.85 8.87 -3.40
N VAL A 241 -9.52 8.78 -3.37
CA VAL A 241 -8.75 8.45 -2.16
C VAL A 241 -8.79 9.61 -1.14
N ALA A 242 -8.70 10.85 -1.60
CA ALA A 242 -8.75 12.05 -0.75
C ALA A 242 -10.14 12.21 -0.07
N ASP A 243 -11.20 11.84 -0.78
CA ASP A 243 -12.58 11.98 -0.30
C ASP A 243 -13.03 10.89 0.68
N GLN A 244 -12.23 9.80 0.80
CA GLN A 244 -12.53 8.77 1.81
C GLN A 244 -12.57 9.38 3.23
N GLY A 245 -13.67 9.15 3.94
CA GLY A 245 -13.87 9.62 5.31
C GLY A 245 -14.33 11.06 5.44
N LYS A 246 -14.62 11.76 4.34
CA LYS A 246 -15.41 12.99 4.41
C LYS A 246 -16.85 12.64 4.74
N VAL A 247 -17.46 13.41 5.63
CA VAL A 247 -18.89 13.33 5.90
C VAL A 247 -19.62 13.87 4.67
N LYS A 248 -20.41 13.02 4.01
CA LYS A 248 -21.31 13.49 2.95
C LYS A 248 -22.39 14.35 3.62
N LYS A 249 -22.42 15.62 3.27
CA LYS A 249 -23.52 16.54 3.63
C LYS A 249 -24.79 16.12 2.91
#